data_8f39a7b276ea38fd37d74b442eaeb1c3
#
_entry.id   8f39a7b276ea38fd37d74b442eaeb1c3
#
_cell.length_a   1.000
_cell.length_b   1.000
_cell.length_c   1.000
_cell.angle_alpha   90.00
_cell.angle_beta   90.00
_cell.angle_gamma   90.00
#
_symmetry.space_group_name_H-M   'P 1'
#
loop_
_entity.id
_entity.type
_entity.pdbx_description
1 polymer ?
#
loop_
_entity_poly.entity_id
_entity_poly.type
_entity_poly.pdbx_seq_one_letter_code
_entity_poly.pdbx_strand_id
1 'polypeptide(L)'
;MKTASVRYLGELRTECTHLGSGTKIITDAPLDNHGKAEAFSPTDLVATSLASCVMTIMGIYCQTHQIPFVAAEATIEKHMASDPRRISKIVLDLDLSGNNWDERTKQKVIAAGKACPVARTLEGNVSLELNIH
;
A
#
# COMPACT_ATOMS: atom_id res chain seq x y z
N MET A 1 -18.87 -9.39 -10.16
CA MET A 1 -18.81 -9.62 -8.70
C MET A 1 -18.39 -8.32 -8.00
N LYS A 2 -19.15 -7.94 -6.99
CA LYS A 2 -18.85 -6.72 -6.23
C LYS A 2 -17.77 -7.01 -5.20
N THR A 3 -16.80 -6.11 -5.05
CA THR A 3 -15.66 -6.28 -4.14
C THR A 3 -16.01 -5.90 -2.70
N ALA A 4 -16.65 -4.76 -2.52
CA ALA A 4 -16.90 -4.20 -1.19
C ALA A 4 -18.19 -3.39 -1.16
N SER A 5 -18.70 -3.18 0.03
CA SER A 5 -19.74 -2.17 0.31
C SER A 5 -19.16 -1.13 1.27
N VAL A 6 -19.61 0.11 1.12
CA VAL A 6 -19.15 1.21 1.96
C VAL A 6 -20.37 1.98 2.48
N ARG A 7 -20.38 2.24 3.78
CA ARG A 7 -21.45 2.99 4.44
C ARG A 7 -20.88 4.21 5.15
N TYR A 8 -21.50 5.37 4.92
CA TYR A 8 -21.16 6.58 5.66
C TYR A 8 -21.78 6.52 7.05
N LEU A 9 -20.95 6.71 8.08
CA LEU A 9 -21.39 6.63 9.48
C LEU A 9 -21.67 7.99 10.10
N GLY A 10 -21.42 9.08 9.39
CA GLY A 10 -21.46 10.43 9.92
C GLY A 10 -20.09 10.86 10.45
N GLU A 11 -19.93 12.13 10.72
CA GLU A 11 -18.70 12.72 11.25
C GLU A 11 -17.45 12.41 10.44
N LEU A 12 -17.61 12.33 9.09
CA LEU A 12 -16.53 12.09 8.13
C LEU A 12 -15.89 10.71 8.28
N ARG A 13 -16.67 9.72 8.74
CA ARG A 13 -16.24 8.34 8.97
C ARG A 13 -17.03 7.39 8.05
N THR A 14 -16.36 6.37 7.52
CA THR A 14 -17.02 5.32 6.77
C THR A 14 -16.66 3.94 7.31
N GLU A 15 -17.53 2.97 7.05
CA GLU A 15 -17.26 1.56 7.30
C GLU A 15 -17.22 0.83 5.96
N CYS A 16 -16.11 0.16 5.67
CA CYS A 16 -15.93 -0.61 4.46
C CYS A 16 -15.98 -2.10 4.79
N THR A 17 -16.79 -2.85 4.06
CA THR A 17 -16.91 -4.30 4.24
C THR A 17 -16.42 -5.01 2.99
N HIS A 18 -15.43 -5.89 3.14
CA HIS A 18 -14.99 -6.77 2.08
C HIS A 18 -16.03 -7.89 1.93
N LEU A 19 -16.74 -7.92 0.80
CA LEU A 19 -17.89 -8.80 0.63
C LEU A 19 -17.53 -10.28 0.62
N GLY A 20 -16.34 -10.63 0.11
CA GLY A 20 -15.91 -12.01 0.05
C GLY A 20 -15.62 -12.64 1.42
N SER A 21 -15.07 -11.85 2.36
CA SER A 21 -14.65 -12.35 3.69
C SER A 21 -15.50 -11.85 4.85
N GLY A 22 -16.25 -10.76 4.65
CA GLY A 22 -16.96 -10.08 5.72
C GLY A 22 -16.08 -9.18 6.58
N THR A 23 -14.77 -9.09 6.29
CA THR A 23 -13.85 -8.23 7.04
C THR A 23 -14.22 -6.76 6.87
N LYS A 24 -14.16 -6.01 7.97
CA LYS A 24 -14.52 -4.59 8.00
C LYS A 24 -13.35 -3.73 8.42
N ILE A 25 -13.27 -2.54 7.83
CA ILE A 25 -12.35 -1.48 8.24
C ILE A 25 -13.12 -0.17 8.35
N ILE A 26 -12.61 0.73 9.19
CA ILE A 26 -13.14 2.08 9.37
C ILE A 26 -12.19 3.07 8.72
N THR A 27 -12.73 4.11 8.09
CA THR A 27 -11.93 5.24 7.61
C THR A 27 -12.35 6.52 8.32
N ASP A 28 -11.40 7.43 8.49
CA ASP A 28 -11.63 8.77 9.02
C ASP A 28 -11.02 9.81 8.07
N ALA A 29 -11.63 10.99 8.01
CA ALA A 29 -10.96 12.09 7.34
C ALA A 29 -9.70 12.49 8.14
N PRO A 30 -8.64 12.95 7.46
CA PRO A 30 -7.41 13.35 8.13
C PRO A 30 -7.56 14.68 8.87
N LEU A 31 -6.66 14.96 9.81
CA LEU A 31 -6.68 16.20 10.60
C LEU A 31 -6.62 17.46 9.72
N ASP A 32 -5.84 17.42 8.64
CA ASP A 32 -5.70 18.55 7.72
C ASP A 32 -6.90 18.72 6.78
N ASN A 33 -7.94 17.88 6.93
CA ASN A 33 -9.17 17.95 6.15
C ASN A 33 -10.39 17.67 7.04
N HIS A 34 -10.46 18.36 8.18
CA HIS A 34 -11.59 18.38 9.13
C HIS A 34 -11.88 17.07 9.85
N GLY A 35 -11.05 16.07 9.75
CA GLY A 35 -11.27 14.76 10.35
C GLY A 35 -10.61 14.59 11.71
N LYS A 36 -10.94 13.48 12.37
CA LYS A 36 -10.38 13.08 13.66
C LYS A 36 -9.10 12.27 13.55
N ALA A 37 -8.84 11.69 12.39
CA ALA A 37 -7.67 10.85 12.10
C ALA A 37 -7.49 9.70 13.11
N GLU A 38 -8.58 9.10 13.54
CA GLU A 38 -8.54 7.96 14.45
C GLU A 38 -8.38 6.63 13.73
N ALA A 39 -8.35 6.66 12.39
CA ALA A 39 -8.17 5.51 11.52
C ALA A 39 -7.54 6.00 10.23
N PHE A 40 -7.21 5.07 9.31
CA PHE A 40 -6.73 5.46 7.99
C PHE A 40 -7.73 6.38 7.29
N SER A 41 -7.23 7.44 6.66
CA SER A 41 -8.05 8.17 5.69
C SER A 41 -8.13 7.38 4.37
N PRO A 42 -9.07 7.72 3.48
CA PRO A 42 -9.11 7.09 2.16
C PRO A 42 -7.79 7.22 1.39
N THR A 43 -7.14 8.38 1.44
CA THR A 43 -5.85 8.57 0.77
C THR A 43 -4.71 7.82 1.47
N ASP A 44 -4.77 7.65 2.79
CA ASP A 44 -3.84 6.76 3.52
C ASP A 44 -3.96 5.32 3.02
N LEU A 45 -5.18 4.85 2.77
CA LEU A 45 -5.42 3.49 2.26
C LEU A 45 -4.81 3.32 0.87
N VAL A 46 -4.94 4.31 0.00
CA VAL A 46 -4.31 4.26 -1.33
C VAL A 46 -2.79 4.13 -1.20
N ALA A 47 -2.17 4.95 -0.36
CA ALA A 47 -0.72 4.89 -0.15
C ALA A 47 -0.30 3.56 0.47
N THR A 48 -1.01 3.11 1.50
CA THR A 48 -0.71 1.86 2.20
C THR A 48 -0.88 0.64 1.30
N SER A 49 -1.85 0.68 0.39
CA SER A 49 -2.07 -0.41 -0.58
C SER A 49 -0.86 -0.64 -1.47
N LEU A 50 -0.07 0.40 -1.76
CA LEU A 50 1.17 0.25 -2.54
C LEU A 50 2.15 -0.67 -1.83
N ALA A 51 2.44 -0.41 -0.56
CA ALA A 51 3.37 -1.25 0.22
C ALA A 51 2.86 -2.69 0.34
N SER A 52 1.57 -2.83 0.65
CA SER A 52 0.94 -4.14 0.76
C SER A 52 1.04 -4.93 -0.56
N CYS A 53 0.78 -4.26 -1.68
CA CYS A 53 0.85 -4.89 -3.00
C CYS A 53 2.28 -5.29 -3.37
N VAL A 54 3.25 -4.40 -3.15
CA VAL A 54 4.66 -4.69 -3.42
C VAL A 54 5.10 -5.94 -2.67
N MET A 55 4.82 -6.01 -1.36
CA MET A 55 5.20 -7.18 -0.54
C MET A 55 4.46 -8.44 -0.95
N THR A 56 3.17 -8.34 -1.30
CA THR A 56 2.38 -9.50 -1.74
C THR A 56 2.94 -10.08 -3.04
N ILE A 57 3.29 -9.23 -4.01
CA ILE A 57 3.87 -9.69 -5.28
C ILE A 57 5.25 -10.31 -5.04
N MET A 58 6.06 -9.72 -4.15
CA MET A 58 7.33 -10.34 -3.75
C MET A 58 7.10 -11.74 -3.15
N GLY A 59 6.09 -11.87 -2.29
CA GLY A 59 5.74 -13.18 -1.70
C GLY A 59 5.33 -14.20 -2.74
N ILE A 60 4.52 -13.81 -3.71
CA ILE A 60 4.11 -14.70 -4.81
C ILE A 60 5.32 -15.11 -5.65
N TYR A 61 6.20 -14.16 -5.98
CA TYR A 61 7.43 -14.45 -6.71
C TYR A 61 8.31 -15.46 -5.96
N CYS A 62 8.53 -15.20 -4.66
CA CYS A 62 9.34 -16.09 -3.82
C CYS A 62 8.74 -17.49 -3.72
N GLN A 63 7.42 -17.58 -3.56
CA GLN A 63 6.73 -18.86 -3.51
C GLN A 63 6.90 -19.64 -4.83
N THR A 64 6.73 -18.96 -5.97
CA THR A 64 6.86 -19.57 -7.29
C THR A 64 8.29 -20.08 -7.55
N HIS A 65 9.30 -19.38 -7.06
CA HIS A 65 10.72 -19.71 -7.28
C HIS A 65 11.36 -20.44 -6.10
N GLN A 66 10.56 -20.85 -5.11
CA GLN A 66 11.05 -21.60 -3.94
C GLN A 66 12.12 -20.84 -3.17
N ILE A 67 11.95 -19.52 -3.06
CA ILE A 67 12.83 -18.62 -2.30
C ILE A 67 12.22 -18.42 -0.92
N PRO A 68 12.94 -18.67 0.18
CA PRO A 68 12.42 -18.37 1.53
C PRO A 68 12.20 -16.86 1.69
N PHE A 69 11.00 -16.49 2.16
CA PHE A 69 10.66 -15.10 2.44
C PHE A 69 10.12 -15.00 3.86
N VAL A 70 10.97 -14.59 4.80
CA VAL A 70 10.68 -14.68 6.23
C VAL A 70 10.41 -13.33 6.88
N ALA A 71 10.83 -12.23 6.26
CA ALA A 71 10.70 -10.91 6.86
C ALA A 71 10.57 -9.81 5.80
N ALA A 72 9.68 -8.88 6.06
CA ALA A 72 9.55 -7.64 5.29
C ALA A 72 8.82 -6.63 6.17
N GLU A 73 9.38 -5.43 6.29
CA GLU A 73 8.73 -4.33 6.98
C GLU A 73 8.84 -3.08 6.11
N ALA A 74 7.78 -2.29 6.11
CA ALA A 74 7.75 -1.08 5.31
C ALA A 74 7.11 0.07 6.06
N THR A 75 7.56 1.28 5.75
CA THR A 75 6.86 2.51 6.09
C THR A 75 6.43 3.20 4.81
N ILE A 76 5.33 3.91 4.89
CA ILE A 76 4.76 4.68 3.80
C ILE A 76 4.66 6.14 4.22
N GLU A 77 5.05 7.04 3.32
CA GLU A 77 4.84 8.47 3.50
C GLU A 77 4.06 8.99 2.30
N LYS A 78 2.94 9.64 2.57
CA LYS A 78 2.04 10.19 1.56
C LYS A 78 2.23 11.70 1.47
N HIS A 79 2.43 12.23 0.27
CA HIS A 79 2.52 13.66 0.00
C HIS A 79 1.30 14.10 -0.80
N MET A 80 0.61 15.12 -0.30
CA MET A 80 -0.57 15.69 -0.95
C MET A 80 -0.18 16.96 -1.70
N ALA A 81 -0.88 17.23 -2.80
CA ALA A 81 -0.83 18.50 -3.52
C ALA A 81 -2.21 19.14 -3.53
N SER A 82 -2.26 20.43 -3.89
CA SER A 82 -3.49 21.22 -3.96
C SER A 82 -3.83 21.59 -5.39
N ASP A 83 -5.07 22.05 -5.60
CA ASP A 83 -5.57 22.61 -6.85
C ASP A 83 -5.47 21.66 -8.06
N PRO A 84 -6.08 20.46 -8.04
CA PRO A 84 -6.94 19.93 -6.99
C PRO A 84 -6.17 19.17 -5.90
N ARG A 85 -6.81 18.99 -4.74
CA ARG A 85 -6.26 18.15 -3.67
C ARG A 85 -6.14 16.72 -4.17
N ARG A 86 -4.93 16.17 -4.09
CA ARG A 86 -4.61 14.84 -4.61
C ARG A 86 -3.33 14.31 -3.99
N ILE A 87 -3.13 13.01 -4.09
CA ILE A 87 -1.83 12.42 -3.76
C ILE A 87 -0.87 12.75 -4.89
N SER A 88 0.24 13.42 -4.58
CA SER A 88 1.26 13.79 -5.56
C SER A 88 2.47 12.87 -5.55
N LYS A 89 2.80 12.30 -4.39
CA LYS A 89 3.97 11.44 -4.22
C LYS A 89 3.73 10.45 -3.08
N ILE A 90 4.26 9.25 -3.25
CA ILE A 90 4.30 8.24 -2.19
C ILE A 90 5.75 7.77 -2.05
N VAL A 91 6.26 7.78 -0.82
CA VAL A 91 7.58 7.25 -0.49
C VAL A 91 7.37 5.93 0.26
N LEU A 92 7.93 4.87 -0.28
CA LEU A 92 7.96 3.54 0.35
C LEU A 92 9.37 3.24 0.77
N ASP A 93 9.58 2.99 2.07
CA ASP A 93 10.83 2.46 2.60
C ASP A 93 10.57 1.03 3.04
N LEU A 94 11.19 0.07 2.37
CA LEU A 94 10.98 -1.36 2.61
C LEU A 94 12.29 -2.02 2.97
N ASP A 95 12.28 -2.68 4.13
CA ASP A 95 13.43 -3.42 4.67
C ASP A 95 13.23 -4.92 4.43
N LEU A 96 14.15 -5.51 3.65
CA LEU A 96 14.20 -6.94 3.36
C LEU A 96 15.41 -7.62 4.05
N SER A 97 16.14 -6.90 4.88
CA SER A 97 17.42 -7.36 5.46
C SER A 97 17.29 -8.61 6.32
N GLY A 98 16.10 -8.92 6.83
CA GLY A 98 15.86 -10.13 7.60
C GLY A 98 15.86 -11.43 6.79
N ASN A 99 16.01 -11.33 5.46
CA ASN A 99 16.08 -12.49 4.57
C ASN A 99 17.53 -12.80 4.21
N ASN A 100 17.85 -14.08 4.20
CA ASN A 100 19.21 -14.54 3.88
C ASN A 100 19.31 -14.84 2.38
N TRP A 101 19.28 -13.78 1.56
CA TRP A 101 19.38 -13.88 0.11
C TRP A 101 20.72 -13.38 -0.38
N ASP A 102 21.23 -13.98 -1.48
CA ASP A 102 22.32 -13.35 -2.20
C ASP A 102 21.82 -12.12 -2.95
N GLU A 103 22.72 -11.28 -3.42
CA GLU A 103 22.37 -10.02 -4.08
C GLU A 103 21.55 -10.25 -5.35
N ARG A 104 21.87 -11.29 -6.11
CA ARG A 104 21.13 -11.62 -7.33
C ARG A 104 19.68 -11.97 -7.06
N THR A 105 19.43 -12.82 -6.05
CA THR A 105 18.10 -13.19 -5.61
C THR A 105 17.33 -11.96 -5.13
N LYS A 106 17.96 -11.14 -4.31
CA LYS A 106 17.37 -9.92 -3.79
C LYS A 106 16.91 -8.99 -4.92
N GLN A 107 17.75 -8.75 -5.92
CA GLN A 107 17.40 -7.89 -7.05
C GLN A 107 16.21 -8.43 -7.87
N LYS A 108 16.12 -9.74 -8.02
CA LYS A 108 14.98 -10.36 -8.71
C LYS A 108 13.67 -10.18 -7.94
N VAL A 109 13.71 -10.35 -6.62
CA VAL A 109 12.54 -10.15 -5.76
C VAL A 109 12.10 -8.69 -5.79
N ILE A 110 13.03 -7.76 -5.70
CA ILE A 110 12.76 -6.33 -5.78
C ILE A 110 12.11 -5.97 -7.12
N ALA A 111 12.66 -6.46 -8.22
CA ALA A 111 12.10 -6.20 -9.56
C ALA A 111 10.65 -6.70 -9.68
N ALA A 112 10.36 -7.88 -9.12
CA ALA A 112 9.01 -8.42 -9.10
C ALA A 112 8.05 -7.50 -8.33
N GLY A 113 8.45 -7.05 -7.13
CA GLY A 113 7.63 -6.17 -6.31
C GLY A 113 7.34 -4.82 -6.97
N LYS A 114 8.34 -4.24 -7.63
CA LYS A 114 8.20 -2.95 -8.33
C LYS A 114 7.21 -3.02 -9.50
N ALA A 115 6.90 -4.19 -10.01
CA ALA A 115 5.95 -4.41 -11.10
C ALA A 115 4.53 -4.71 -10.61
N CYS A 116 4.22 -4.42 -9.35
CA CYS A 116 2.93 -4.75 -8.76
C CYS A 116 1.77 -3.97 -9.41
N PRO A 117 0.54 -4.53 -9.40
CA PRO A 117 -0.61 -3.87 -10.03
C PRO A 117 -0.94 -2.48 -9.48
N VAL A 118 -0.77 -2.25 -8.18
CA VAL A 118 -1.04 -0.93 -7.59
C VAL A 118 -0.03 0.09 -8.10
N ALA A 119 1.27 -0.27 -8.15
CA ALA A 119 2.29 0.60 -8.72
C ALA A 119 1.98 0.94 -10.18
N ARG A 120 1.59 -0.06 -10.98
CA ARG A 120 1.19 0.15 -12.37
C ARG A 120 0.00 1.09 -12.53
N THR A 121 -0.94 1.00 -11.59
CA THR A 121 -2.13 1.86 -11.60
C THR A 121 -1.79 3.31 -11.25
N LEU A 122 -0.88 3.51 -10.30
CA LEU A 122 -0.54 4.85 -9.79
C LEU A 122 0.51 5.56 -10.63
N GLU A 123 1.40 4.83 -11.31
CA GLU A 123 2.49 5.44 -12.08
C GLU A 123 1.95 6.38 -13.18
N GLY A 124 2.67 7.45 -13.43
CA GLY A 124 2.24 8.48 -14.38
C GLY A 124 1.35 9.56 -13.76
N ASN A 125 0.64 9.25 -12.68
CA ASN A 125 -0.23 10.17 -11.96
C ASN A 125 0.33 10.56 -10.59
N VAL A 126 1.00 9.61 -9.94
CA VAL A 126 1.61 9.78 -8.63
C VAL A 126 3.10 9.48 -8.77
N SER A 127 3.96 10.33 -8.21
CA SER A 127 5.39 10.06 -8.14
C SER A 127 5.64 8.96 -7.10
N LEU A 128 6.23 7.85 -7.51
CA LEU A 128 6.51 6.73 -6.62
C LEU A 128 8.01 6.67 -6.34
N GLU A 129 8.39 6.81 -5.08
CA GLU A 129 9.77 6.65 -4.62
C GLU A 129 9.86 5.38 -3.80
N LEU A 130 10.50 4.35 -4.37
CA LEU A 130 10.59 3.03 -3.76
C LEU A 130 12.03 2.78 -3.29
N ASN A 131 12.24 2.90 -1.99
CA ASN A 131 13.53 2.67 -1.34
C ASN A 131 13.47 1.27 -0.72
N ILE A 132 14.09 0.30 -1.40
CA ILE A 132 14.03 -1.10 -0.99
C ILE A 132 15.44 -1.60 -0.69
N HIS A 133 15.67 -2.07 0.52
CA HIS A 133 17.00 -2.55 0.97
C HIS A 133 16.92 -3.76 1.89
#